data_69d8fb18685669f09d05e16353683487
#
_entry.id   69d8fb18685669f09d05e16353683487
#
_cell.length_a   1.000
_cell.length_b   1.000
_cell.length_c   1.000
_cell.angle_alpha   90.00
_cell.angle_beta   90.00
_cell.angle_gamma   90.00
#
_symmetry.space_group_name_H-M   'P 1'
#
loop_
_entity.id
_entity.type
_entity.pdbx_description
1 polymer ?
#
loop_
_entity_poly.entity_id
_entity_poly.type
_entity_poly.pdbx_seq_one_letter_code
_entity_poly.pdbx_strand_id
1 'polypeptide(L)'
;MSRAFFEHPILNSPYEYPGQHWELDDSGQPTQKVVSKRRSAEFITPIPKPKKQKGAAKQADLVFDEGKGLSSEEQQYDHTTVINTLRLEVDKWREIPNPADWRVTPETQRLLLHWRHHDFAAIRPFFCQVEAVETAIWLTEVAPKLGKAGKRFVDHLDKANNEANRDLMRLALKLATGAGKTTVMAMLIAWQTINAIRYCRQCKRSIGS
;
A
#
# COMPACT_ATOMS: atom_id res chain seq x y z
N MET A 1 4.57 30.43 -14.29
CA MET A 1 5.16 29.08 -14.08
C MET A 1 6.29 29.22 -13.08
N SER A 2 6.32 28.36 -12.08
CA SER A 2 7.30 28.43 -10.98
C SER A 2 8.70 28.08 -11.48
N ARG A 3 9.61 29.04 -11.43
CA ARG A 3 11.01 28.86 -11.88
C ARG A 3 11.73 27.83 -11.01
N ALA A 4 11.50 27.83 -9.70
CA ALA A 4 12.13 26.95 -8.73
C ALA A 4 11.80 25.46 -8.95
N PHE A 5 10.57 25.11 -9.34
CA PHE A 5 10.20 23.73 -9.67
C PHE A 5 10.97 23.21 -10.90
N PHE A 6 11.15 24.03 -11.92
CA PHE A 6 11.86 23.62 -13.15
C PHE A 6 13.36 23.51 -12.95
N GLU A 7 13.92 24.27 -12.01
CA GLU A 7 15.34 24.19 -11.64
C GLU A 7 15.65 22.98 -10.76
N HIS A 8 14.73 22.64 -9.84
CA HIS A 8 14.90 21.53 -8.89
C HIS A 8 13.63 20.66 -8.77
N PRO A 9 13.23 19.95 -9.84
CA PRO A 9 11.98 19.19 -9.83
C PRO A 9 12.02 17.96 -8.92
N ILE A 10 13.21 17.42 -8.63
CA ILE A 10 13.43 16.22 -7.84
C ILE A 10 13.88 16.64 -6.44
N LEU A 11 13.03 16.39 -5.43
CA LEU A 11 13.30 16.76 -4.04
C LEU A 11 13.81 15.58 -3.19
N ASN A 12 13.54 14.34 -3.60
CA ASN A 12 13.87 13.16 -2.81
C ASN A 12 14.71 12.17 -3.62
N SER A 13 15.59 11.45 -2.94
CA SER A 13 16.24 10.28 -3.50
C SER A 13 15.19 9.18 -3.80
N PRO A 14 15.28 8.47 -4.93
CA PRO A 14 14.37 7.37 -5.23
C PRO A 14 14.56 6.16 -4.29
N TYR A 15 15.63 6.15 -3.52
CA TYR A 15 16.02 5.07 -2.61
C TYR A 15 15.63 5.30 -1.16
N GLU A 16 15.12 6.47 -0.83
CA GLU A 16 14.83 6.90 0.53
C GLU A 16 13.35 7.24 0.70
N TYR A 17 12.91 7.30 1.96
CA TYR A 17 11.56 7.74 2.29
C TYR A 17 11.32 9.16 1.75
N PRO A 18 10.24 9.41 0.99
CA PRO A 18 9.99 10.72 0.39
C PRO A 18 9.51 11.72 1.45
N GLY A 19 10.43 12.45 2.04
CA GLY A 19 10.17 13.41 3.12
C GLY A 19 9.68 14.77 2.67
N GLN A 20 9.68 15.07 1.37
CA GLN A 20 9.33 16.39 0.84
C GLN A 20 8.48 16.28 -0.44
N HIS A 21 7.69 17.31 -0.72
CA HIS A 21 6.99 17.42 -1.99
C HIS A 21 6.72 18.88 -2.33
N TRP A 22 6.57 19.15 -3.63
CA TRP A 22 6.06 20.44 -4.10
C TRP A 22 4.57 20.54 -3.79
N GLU A 23 4.16 21.65 -3.18
CA GLU A 23 2.75 21.98 -3.03
C GLU A 23 2.14 22.19 -4.43
N LEU A 24 0.94 21.66 -4.66
CA LEU A 24 0.20 21.89 -5.90
C LEU A 24 -0.96 22.84 -5.65
N ASP A 25 -1.29 23.63 -6.66
CA ASP A 25 -2.50 24.44 -6.70
C ASP A 25 -3.74 23.60 -7.06
N ASP A 26 -4.92 24.22 -7.06
CA ASP A 26 -6.20 23.57 -7.40
C ASP A 26 -6.25 23.01 -8.81
N SER A 27 -5.38 23.47 -9.71
CA SER A 27 -5.23 22.95 -11.08
C SER A 27 -4.21 21.81 -11.18
N GLY A 28 -3.56 21.44 -10.08
CA GLY A 28 -2.55 20.40 -10.00
C GLY A 28 -1.15 20.85 -10.48
N GLN A 29 -0.93 22.17 -10.63
CA GLN A 29 0.36 22.71 -10.98
C GLN A 29 1.22 22.97 -9.73
N PRO A 30 2.55 22.76 -9.82
CA PRO A 30 3.42 23.02 -8.68
C PRO A 30 3.48 24.51 -8.36
N THR A 31 3.31 24.82 -7.08
CA THR A 31 3.57 26.16 -6.52
C THR A 31 5.09 26.36 -6.28
N GLN A 32 5.49 27.49 -5.69
CA GLN A 32 6.89 27.73 -5.31
C GLN A 32 7.23 27.19 -3.92
N LYS A 33 6.31 26.49 -3.27
CA LYS A 33 6.46 26.04 -1.89
C LYS A 33 6.76 24.56 -1.82
N VAL A 34 7.81 24.22 -1.07
CA VAL A 34 8.14 22.84 -0.69
C VAL A 34 7.53 22.54 0.68
N VAL A 35 6.84 21.43 0.79
CA VAL A 35 6.25 20.93 2.02
C VAL A 35 7.12 19.81 2.57
N SER A 36 7.59 19.94 3.83
CA SER A 36 8.47 18.98 4.50
C SER A 36 7.69 17.81 5.12
N LYS A 37 6.91 17.12 4.32
CA LYS A 37 6.24 15.86 4.65
C LYS A 37 6.00 15.04 3.39
N ARG A 38 5.75 13.74 3.57
CA ARG A 38 5.31 12.89 2.46
C ARG A 38 3.97 13.38 1.91
N ARG A 39 3.84 13.39 0.60
CA ARG A 39 2.58 13.73 -0.07
C ARG A 39 1.53 12.65 0.20
N SER A 40 0.35 13.07 0.61
CA SER A 40 -0.81 12.20 0.73
C SER A 40 -1.29 11.73 -0.64
N ALA A 41 -1.94 10.57 -0.71
CA ALA A 41 -2.63 10.15 -1.92
C ALA A 41 -3.84 11.08 -2.13
N GLU A 42 -3.92 11.63 -3.33
CA GLU A 42 -4.98 12.51 -3.79
C GLU A 42 -5.40 12.09 -5.20
N PHE A 43 -6.68 12.16 -5.51
CA PHE A 43 -7.15 11.99 -6.88
C PHE A 43 -7.21 13.37 -7.54
N ILE A 44 -6.18 13.68 -8.32
CA ILE A 44 -6.11 14.94 -9.08
C ILE A 44 -6.93 14.85 -10.38
N THR A 45 -7.21 13.64 -10.88
CA THR A 45 -8.01 13.43 -12.08
C THR A 45 -9.47 13.22 -11.69
N PRO A 46 -10.42 13.97 -12.26
CA PRO A 46 -11.84 13.71 -12.02
C PRO A 46 -12.18 12.34 -12.60
N ILE A 47 -12.38 11.36 -11.72
CA ILE A 47 -12.97 10.07 -12.12
C ILE A 47 -14.46 10.34 -12.35
N PRO A 48 -15.03 10.04 -13.53
CA PRO A 48 -16.45 10.18 -13.76
C PRO A 48 -17.22 9.41 -12.68
N LYS A 49 -18.10 10.09 -11.94
CA LYS A 49 -18.94 9.44 -10.94
C LYS A 49 -19.74 8.34 -11.64
N PRO A 50 -19.75 7.09 -11.13
CA PRO A 50 -20.60 6.06 -11.69
C PRO A 50 -22.03 6.54 -11.66
N LYS A 51 -22.75 6.40 -12.79
CA LYS A 51 -24.18 6.74 -12.87
C LYS A 51 -24.90 5.91 -11.80
N LYS A 52 -25.63 6.57 -10.88
CA LYS A 52 -26.44 5.89 -9.88
C LYS A 52 -27.39 4.91 -10.60
N GLN A 53 -27.16 3.61 -10.42
CA GLN A 53 -28.14 2.60 -10.81
C GLN A 53 -29.35 2.75 -9.89
N LYS A 54 -30.48 3.14 -10.44
CA LYS A 54 -31.76 3.13 -9.75
C LYS A 54 -32.08 1.67 -9.39
N GLY A 55 -31.99 1.28 -8.13
CA GLY A 55 -32.46 -0.01 -7.65
C GLY A 55 -31.49 -0.85 -6.80
N ALA A 56 -30.26 -0.43 -6.53
CA ALA A 56 -29.40 -1.17 -5.61
C ALA A 56 -29.72 -0.81 -4.14
N ALA A 57 -29.97 -1.84 -3.33
CA ALA A 57 -30.18 -1.70 -1.89
C ALA A 57 -29.00 -0.95 -1.24
N LYS A 58 -29.32 -0.01 -0.34
CA LYS A 58 -28.34 0.77 0.42
C LYS A 58 -27.50 -0.21 1.26
N GLN A 59 -26.25 -0.44 0.85
CA GLN A 59 -25.27 -1.12 1.67
C GLN A 59 -24.57 -0.09 2.56
N ALA A 60 -24.44 -0.40 3.85
CA ALA A 60 -23.77 0.44 4.83
C ALA A 60 -22.28 0.54 4.49
N ASP A 61 -21.82 1.74 4.16
CA ASP A 61 -20.41 2.04 3.93
C ASP A 61 -19.64 2.06 5.25
N LEU A 62 -18.49 1.38 5.26
CA LEU A 62 -17.55 1.44 6.38
C LEU A 62 -16.88 2.82 6.42
N VAL A 63 -17.22 3.59 7.44
CA VAL A 63 -16.64 4.91 7.66
C VAL A 63 -15.35 4.76 8.47
N PHE A 64 -14.28 5.26 7.93
CA PHE A 64 -13.02 5.45 8.63
C PHE A 64 -13.02 6.85 9.28
N ASP A 65 -13.88 7.10 10.26
CA ASP A 65 -13.81 8.32 11.05
C ASP A 65 -13.79 8.00 12.55
N GLU A 66 -12.73 8.46 13.20
CA GLU A 66 -12.63 8.43 14.65
C GLU A 66 -13.37 9.66 15.22
N GLY A 67 -14.66 9.55 15.43
CA GLY A 67 -15.31 10.37 16.44
C GLY A 67 -16.26 11.49 16.07
N LYS A 68 -16.97 11.45 14.94
CA LYS A 68 -18.14 12.34 14.74
C LYS A 68 -19.34 11.58 14.18
N GLY A 69 -20.48 11.68 14.90
CA GLY A 69 -21.74 11.06 14.55
C GLY A 69 -22.21 11.44 13.14
N LEU A 70 -22.68 10.45 12.41
CA LEU A 70 -22.90 10.47 10.97
C LEU A 70 -24.35 10.74 10.62
N SER A 71 -24.59 11.66 9.71
CA SER A 71 -25.81 11.76 8.94
C SER A 71 -25.67 10.90 7.66
N SER A 72 -26.65 10.05 7.40
CA SER A 72 -26.60 8.88 6.51
C SER A 72 -26.79 9.16 5.02
N GLU A 73 -26.53 10.34 4.49
CA GLU A 73 -26.94 10.66 3.10
C GLU A 73 -25.84 10.99 2.10
N GLU A 74 -24.56 11.19 2.50
CA GLU A 74 -23.47 11.52 1.55
C GLU A 74 -22.12 10.89 1.92
N GLN A 75 -22.07 9.61 2.23
CA GLN A 75 -20.78 8.94 2.35
C GLN A 75 -20.25 8.56 0.97
N GLN A 76 -19.61 9.52 0.35
CA GLN A 76 -18.79 9.30 -0.82
C GLN A 76 -17.57 8.49 -0.39
N TYR A 77 -17.47 7.24 -0.85
CA TYR A 77 -16.37 6.34 -0.61
C TYR A 77 -15.04 7.00 -1.02
N ASP A 78 -14.26 7.43 -0.04
CA ASP A 78 -12.96 8.06 -0.26
C ASP A 78 -11.84 7.02 -0.18
N HIS A 79 -11.47 6.49 -1.34
CA HIS A 79 -10.33 5.58 -1.48
C HIS A 79 -9.01 6.19 -0.97
N THR A 80 -8.88 7.52 -0.97
CA THR A 80 -7.64 8.19 -0.58
C THR A 80 -7.40 8.08 0.92
N THR A 81 -8.45 8.18 1.71
CA THR A 81 -8.40 8.01 3.17
C THR A 81 -7.90 6.61 3.54
N VAL A 82 -8.43 5.56 2.88
CA VAL A 82 -7.98 4.18 3.13
C VAL A 82 -6.51 3.99 2.76
N ILE A 83 -6.09 4.50 1.59
CA ILE A 83 -4.71 4.41 1.13
C ILE A 83 -3.76 5.15 2.09
N ASN A 84 -4.12 6.37 2.51
CA ASN A 84 -3.30 7.16 3.42
C ASN A 84 -3.19 6.51 4.80
N THR A 85 -4.30 5.98 5.33
CA THR A 85 -4.30 5.24 6.60
C THR A 85 -3.47 3.95 6.51
N LEU A 86 -3.60 3.20 5.42
CA LEU A 86 -2.79 1.99 5.20
C LEU A 86 -1.30 2.32 5.14
N ARG A 87 -0.90 3.40 4.45
CA ARG A 87 0.49 3.86 4.40
C ARG A 87 1.04 4.15 5.80
N LEU A 88 0.27 4.83 6.65
CA LEU A 88 0.66 5.10 8.03
C LEU A 88 0.86 3.81 8.85
N GLU A 89 0.01 2.82 8.68
CA GLU A 89 0.15 1.53 9.37
C GLU A 89 1.39 0.74 8.86
N VAL A 90 1.66 0.77 7.56
CA VAL A 90 2.86 0.16 6.97
C VAL A 90 4.12 0.90 7.43
N ASP A 91 4.09 2.23 7.53
CA ASP A 91 5.22 3.02 8.03
C ASP A 91 5.52 2.68 9.49
N LYS A 92 4.52 2.65 10.38
CA LYS A 92 4.67 2.21 11.77
C LYS A 92 5.24 0.79 11.88
N TRP A 93 4.75 -0.12 11.04
CA TRP A 93 5.25 -1.49 11.02
C TRP A 93 6.70 -1.58 10.55
N ARG A 94 7.11 -0.76 9.57
CA ARG A 94 8.49 -0.68 9.08
C ARG A 94 9.45 -0.21 10.17
N GLU A 95 8.99 0.67 11.07
CA GLU A 95 9.77 1.22 12.18
C GLU A 95 9.97 0.25 13.35
N ILE A 96 9.32 -0.92 13.38
CA ILE A 96 9.52 -1.93 14.42
C ILE A 96 10.96 -2.44 14.35
N PRO A 97 11.79 -2.18 15.40
CA PRO A 97 13.24 -2.45 15.34
C PRO A 97 13.58 -3.94 15.31
N ASN A 98 12.82 -4.75 16.03
CA ASN A 98 13.08 -6.18 16.14
C ASN A 98 12.31 -6.95 15.04
N PRO A 99 13.00 -7.60 14.11
CA PRO A 99 12.35 -8.36 13.04
C PRO A 99 11.44 -9.50 13.53
N ALA A 100 11.69 -10.04 14.73
CA ALA A 100 10.84 -11.08 15.32
C ALA A 100 9.41 -10.58 15.61
N ASP A 101 9.23 -9.27 15.80
CA ASP A 101 7.95 -8.64 16.09
C ASP A 101 7.16 -8.23 14.84
N TRP A 102 7.72 -8.41 13.65
CA TRP A 102 7.05 -8.06 12.39
C TRP A 102 5.84 -8.93 12.06
N ARG A 103 5.64 -10.04 12.76
CA ARG A 103 4.50 -10.97 12.59
C ARG A 103 4.40 -11.60 11.20
N VAL A 104 5.52 -11.71 10.52
CA VAL A 104 5.64 -12.36 9.21
C VAL A 104 6.26 -13.76 9.34
N THR A 105 6.29 -14.51 8.24
CA THR A 105 7.01 -15.79 8.21
C THR A 105 8.53 -15.57 8.26
N PRO A 106 9.31 -16.55 8.72
CA PRO A 106 10.78 -16.46 8.72
C PRO A 106 11.37 -16.20 7.32
N GLU A 107 10.75 -16.75 6.29
CA GLU A 107 11.12 -16.54 4.90
C GLU A 107 10.87 -15.10 4.47
N THR A 108 9.71 -14.57 4.78
CA THR A 108 9.35 -13.18 4.52
C THR A 108 10.27 -12.21 5.27
N GLN A 109 10.58 -12.52 6.53
CA GLN A 109 11.53 -11.73 7.31
C GLN A 109 12.91 -11.63 6.64
N ARG A 110 13.45 -12.76 6.14
CA ARG A 110 14.74 -12.78 5.41
C ARG A 110 14.70 -11.97 4.14
N LEU A 111 13.61 -12.07 3.37
CA LEU A 111 13.43 -11.28 2.15
C LEU A 111 13.36 -9.79 2.45
N LEU A 112 12.60 -9.38 3.47
CA LEU A 112 12.50 -7.98 3.89
C LEU A 112 13.85 -7.44 4.35
N LEU A 113 14.61 -8.19 5.16
CA LEU A 113 15.96 -7.82 5.57
C LEU A 113 16.88 -7.65 4.36
N HIS A 114 16.80 -8.56 3.39
CA HIS A 114 17.58 -8.47 2.16
C HIS A 114 17.21 -7.21 1.35
N TRP A 115 15.92 -6.98 1.10
CA TRP A 115 15.50 -5.83 0.28
C TRP A 115 15.75 -4.47 0.94
N ARG A 116 15.72 -4.41 2.27
CA ARG A 116 15.94 -3.16 3.02
C ARG A 116 17.40 -2.83 3.26
N HIS A 117 18.23 -3.85 3.52
CA HIS A 117 19.55 -3.64 4.12
C HIS A 117 20.71 -4.29 3.37
N HIS A 118 20.44 -5.08 2.32
CA HIS A 118 21.53 -5.67 1.53
C HIS A 118 22.30 -4.58 0.78
N ASP A 119 23.62 -4.68 0.82
CA ASP A 119 24.51 -3.82 0.04
C ASP A 119 24.58 -4.34 -1.41
N PHE A 120 23.74 -3.78 -2.27
CA PHE A 120 23.67 -4.16 -3.68
C PHE A 120 24.83 -3.56 -4.44
N ALA A 121 25.65 -4.41 -5.06
CA ALA A 121 26.82 -4.00 -5.82
C ALA A 121 26.52 -3.12 -7.06
N ALA A 122 25.31 -3.20 -7.62
CA ALA A 122 24.92 -2.45 -8.82
C ALA A 122 23.60 -1.70 -8.64
N ILE A 123 22.48 -2.40 -8.73
CA ILE A 123 21.14 -1.78 -8.70
C ILE A 123 20.40 -2.27 -7.46
N ARG A 124 20.07 -1.34 -6.58
CA ARG A 124 19.18 -1.61 -5.43
C ARG A 124 17.74 -1.26 -5.75
N PRO A 125 16.75 -1.90 -5.10
CA PRO A 125 15.35 -1.53 -5.28
C PRO A 125 15.09 -0.08 -4.88
N PHE A 126 14.20 0.59 -5.60
CA PHE A 126 13.69 1.90 -5.19
C PHE A 126 12.80 1.77 -3.95
N PHE A 127 12.72 2.83 -3.16
CA PHE A 127 11.83 2.88 -2.00
C PHE A 127 10.39 2.49 -2.35
N CYS A 128 9.84 3.03 -3.44
CA CYS A 128 8.47 2.72 -3.88
C CYS A 128 8.26 1.24 -4.27
N GLN A 129 9.30 0.54 -4.71
CA GLN A 129 9.24 -0.89 -5.03
C GLN A 129 9.19 -1.71 -3.75
N VAL A 130 10.07 -1.41 -2.80
CA VAL A 130 10.08 -2.07 -1.48
C VAL A 130 8.76 -1.82 -0.77
N GLU A 131 8.28 -0.58 -0.73
CA GLU A 131 7.01 -0.22 -0.10
C GLU A 131 5.80 -0.93 -0.71
N ALA A 132 5.77 -1.08 -2.04
CA ALA A 132 4.68 -1.80 -2.70
C ALA A 132 4.61 -3.27 -2.25
N VAL A 133 5.77 -3.93 -2.15
CA VAL A 133 5.85 -5.31 -1.66
C VAL A 133 5.55 -5.39 -0.17
N GLU A 134 6.06 -4.49 0.62
CA GLU A 134 5.77 -4.36 2.05
C GLU A 134 4.27 -4.19 2.31
N THR A 135 3.59 -3.38 1.51
CA THR A 135 2.14 -3.19 1.60
C THR A 135 1.39 -4.49 1.32
N ALA A 136 1.79 -5.25 0.29
CA ALA A 136 1.18 -6.54 -0.01
C ALA A 136 1.42 -7.57 1.11
N ILE A 137 2.64 -7.63 1.65
CA ILE A 137 3.00 -8.49 2.79
C ILE A 137 2.21 -8.10 4.04
N TRP A 138 2.14 -6.81 4.34
CA TRP A 138 1.43 -6.31 5.50
C TRP A 138 -0.05 -6.68 5.45
N LEU A 139 -0.71 -6.47 4.32
CA LEU A 139 -2.12 -6.83 4.12
C LEU A 139 -2.39 -8.33 4.23
N THR A 140 -1.42 -9.16 3.81
CA THR A 140 -1.59 -10.61 3.74
C THR A 140 -1.14 -11.35 5.00
N GLU A 141 0.00 -10.97 5.59
CA GLU A 141 0.58 -11.69 6.73
C GLU A 141 0.36 -10.99 8.07
N VAL A 142 0.33 -9.65 8.09
CA VAL A 142 0.33 -8.85 9.32
C VAL A 142 -1.08 -8.42 9.71
N ALA A 143 -1.82 -7.80 8.80
CA ALA A 143 -3.15 -7.26 9.07
C ALA A 143 -4.13 -8.30 9.68
N PRO A 144 -4.19 -9.55 9.20
CA PRO A 144 -5.06 -10.57 9.82
C PRO A 144 -4.74 -10.86 11.28
N LYS A 145 -3.48 -10.64 11.70
CA LYS A 145 -2.99 -10.90 13.06
C LYS A 145 -3.14 -9.69 14.00
N LEU A 146 -3.56 -8.52 13.50
CA LEU A 146 -3.72 -7.28 14.27
C LEU A 146 -5.13 -7.10 14.86
N GLY A 147 -5.98 -8.11 14.80
CA GLY A 147 -7.36 -8.05 15.29
C GLY A 147 -8.17 -6.97 14.55
N LYS A 148 -8.97 -6.17 15.27
CA LYS A 148 -9.86 -5.17 14.65
C LYS A 148 -9.12 -4.13 13.80
N ALA A 149 -7.92 -3.70 14.22
CA ALA A 149 -7.16 -2.67 13.54
C ALA A 149 -6.70 -3.09 12.14
N GLY A 150 -6.28 -4.35 11.97
CA GLY A 150 -5.89 -4.88 10.65
C GLY A 150 -7.08 -5.41 9.85
N LYS A 151 -8.05 -6.04 10.54
CA LYS A 151 -9.22 -6.64 9.89
C LYS A 151 -10.00 -5.65 9.02
N ARG A 152 -10.12 -4.40 9.45
CA ARG A 152 -10.80 -3.35 8.66
C ARG A 152 -10.27 -3.20 7.22
N PHE A 153 -8.96 -3.36 7.01
CA PHE A 153 -8.36 -3.28 5.67
C PHE A 153 -8.64 -4.54 4.86
N VAL A 154 -8.61 -5.71 5.50
CA VAL A 154 -8.93 -6.98 4.85
C VAL A 154 -10.40 -7.01 4.44
N ASP A 155 -11.32 -6.65 5.33
CA ASP A 155 -12.77 -6.59 5.07
C ASP A 155 -13.08 -5.59 3.93
N HIS A 156 -12.34 -4.46 3.88
CA HIS A 156 -12.46 -3.49 2.80
C HIS A 156 -12.05 -4.07 1.44
N LEU A 157 -10.91 -4.79 1.38
CA LEU A 157 -10.44 -5.45 0.16
C LEU A 157 -11.41 -6.55 -0.27
N ASP A 158 -11.90 -7.36 0.66
CA ASP A 158 -12.87 -8.42 0.40
C ASP A 158 -14.16 -7.84 -0.19
N LYS A 159 -14.68 -6.75 0.37
CA LYS A 159 -15.85 -6.06 -0.16
C LYS A 159 -15.60 -5.58 -1.58
N ALA A 160 -14.50 -4.87 -1.83
CA ALA A 160 -14.15 -4.36 -3.15
C ALA A 160 -13.94 -5.48 -4.18
N ASN A 161 -13.32 -6.60 -3.78
CA ASN A 161 -13.16 -7.76 -4.64
C ASN A 161 -14.49 -8.43 -4.97
N ASN A 162 -15.38 -8.61 -3.99
CA ASN A 162 -16.70 -9.20 -4.18
C ASN A 162 -17.59 -8.37 -5.11
N GLU A 163 -17.47 -7.04 -5.06
CA GLU A 163 -18.18 -6.14 -5.96
C GLU A 163 -17.64 -6.20 -7.40
N ALA A 164 -16.33 -6.37 -7.55
CA ALA A 164 -15.68 -6.41 -8.86
C ALA A 164 -15.67 -7.80 -9.50
N ASN A 165 -15.35 -8.84 -8.74
CA ASN A 165 -15.32 -10.24 -9.16
C ASN A 165 -15.19 -11.16 -7.94
N ARG A 166 -16.27 -11.89 -7.60
CA ARG A 166 -16.34 -12.74 -6.41
C ARG A 166 -15.33 -13.89 -6.38
N ASP A 167 -14.94 -14.38 -7.55
CA ASP A 167 -14.15 -15.61 -7.68
C ASP A 167 -12.63 -15.34 -7.69
N LEU A 168 -12.23 -14.08 -7.62
CA LEU A 168 -10.80 -13.71 -7.71
C LEU A 168 -10.41 -12.61 -6.73
N MET A 169 -9.68 -12.98 -5.68
CA MET A 169 -9.05 -12.01 -4.79
C MET A 169 -7.93 -11.26 -5.52
N ARG A 170 -8.04 -9.96 -5.61
CA ARG A 170 -7.08 -9.09 -6.28
C ARG A 170 -6.61 -7.96 -5.38
N LEU A 171 -5.31 -7.69 -5.45
CA LEU A 171 -4.69 -6.51 -4.88
C LEU A 171 -4.05 -5.69 -6.01
N ALA A 172 -4.52 -4.47 -6.22
CA ALA A 172 -3.99 -3.58 -7.24
C ALA A 172 -3.00 -2.59 -6.63
N LEU A 173 -1.74 -2.65 -7.07
CA LEU A 173 -0.69 -1.72 -6.70
C LEU A 173 -0.50 -0.69 -7.83
N LYS A 174 -0.78 0.58 -7.56
CA LYS A 174 -0.60 1.67 -8.52
C LYS A 174 0.76 2.33 -8.33
N LEU A 175 1.66 2.13 -9.29
CA LEU A 175 2.97 2.77 -9.35
C LEU A 175 3.08 3.66 -10.60
N ALA A 176 3.88 4.72 -10.51
CA ALA A 176 4.17 5.61 -11.62
C ALA A 176 4.80 4.85 -12.81
N THR A 177 4.68 5.42 -14.00
CA THR A 177 5.42 4.93 -15.18
C THR A 177 6.91 5.09 -14.92
N GLY A 178 7.73 4.10 -15.30
CA GLY A 178 9.17 4.11 -15.03
C GLY A 178 9.59 3.70 -13.61
N ALA A 179 8.66 3.49 -12.66
CA ALA A 179 8.99 3.08 -11.29
C ALA A 179 9.45 1.62 -11.15
N GLY A 180 9.65 0.88 -12.24
CA GLY A 180 10.15 -0.49 -12.22
C GLY A 180 9.13 -1.52 -11.71
N LYS A 181 7.90 -1.49 -12.23
CA LYS A 181 6.83 -2.45 -11.89
C LYS A 181 7.25 -3.91 -12.01
N THR A 182 8.10 -4.23 -12.99
CA THR A 182 8.65 -5.59 -13.20
C THR A 182 9.46 -6.05 -12.00
N THR A 183 10.24 -5.17 -11.38
CA THR A 183 10.98 -5.49 -10.14
C THR A 183 10.02 -5.84 -9.00
N VAL A 184 8.95 -5.06 -8.82
CA VAL A 184 7.91 -5.37 -7.83
C VAL A 184 7.27 -6.74 -8.10
N MET A 185 6.96 -7.05 -9.34
CA MET A 185 6.43 -8.36 -9.74
C MET A 185 7.41 -9.49 -9.38
N ALA A 186 8.70 -9.33 -9.70
CA ALA A 186 9.74 -10.32 -9.36
C ALA A 186 9.85 -10.52 -7.84
N MET A 187 9.82 -9.44 -7.06
CA MET A 187 9.84 -9.52 -5.59
C MET A 187 8.61 -10.24 -5.03
N LEU A 188 7.41 -9.96 -5.55
CA LEU A 188 6.17 -10.63 -5.15
C LEU A 188 6.19 -12.12 -5.51
N ILE A 189 6.67 -12.48 -6.71
CA ILE A 189 6.83 -13.87 -7.13
C ILE A 189 7.81 -14.60 -6.21
N ALA A 190 8.97 -14.00 -5.92
CA ALA A 190 9.95 -14.57 -5.01
C ALA A 190 9.36 -14.81 -3.62
N TRP A 191 8.67 -13.83 -3.06
CA TRP A 191 7.99 -13.94 -1.77
C TRP A 191 6.97 -15.07 -1.75
N GLN A 192 6.05 -15.12 -2.69
CA GLN A 192 5.01 -16.15 -2.77
C GLN A 192 5.61 -17.56 -2.99
N THR A 193 6.57 -17.68 -3.90
CA THR A 193 7.19 -18.96 -4.24
C THR A 193 7.94 -19.54 -3.05
N ILE A 194 8.76 -18.75 -2.37
CA ILE A 194 9.56 -19.21 -1.24
C ILE A 194 8.65 -19.65 -0.08
N ASN A 195 7.61 -18.87 0.22
CA ASN A 195 6.65 -19.23 1.26
C ASN A 195 5.88 -20.51 0.89
N ALA A 196 5.41 -20.64 -0.35
CA ALA A 196 4.67 -21.83 -0.81
C ALA A 196 5.53 -23.11 -0.73
N ILE A 197 6.80 -23.06 -1.15
CA ILE A 197 7.71 -24.21 -1.08
C ILE A 197 7.95 -24.66 0.36
N ARG A 198 8.12 -23.70 1.28
CA ARG A 198 8.34 -24.00 2.70
C ARG A 198 7.10 -24.59 3.35
N TYR A 199 5.92 -24.01 3.08
CA TYR A 199 4.66 -24.54 3.59
C TYR A 199 4.39 -25.96 3.11
N CYS A 200 4.60 -26.24 1.82
CA CYS A 200 4.46 -27.59 1.26
C CYS A 200 5.43 -28.61 1.88
N ARG A 201 6.67 -28.22 2.21
CA ARG A 201 7.63 -29.08 2.90
C ARG A 201 7.23 -29.40 4.35
N GLN A 202 6.65 -28.45 5.05
CA GLN A 202 6.14 -28.67 6.41
C GLN A 202 4.96 -29.64 6.43
N CYS A 203 4.01 -29.50 5.51
CA CYS A 203 2.90 -30.44 5.35
C CYS A 203 3.37 -31.88 5.08
N LYS A 204 4.38 -32.06 4.23
CA LYS A 204 4.93 -33.40 3.95
C LYS A 204 5.63 -34.06 5.14
N ARG A 205 6.26 -33.26 6.02
CA ARG A 205 6.90 -33.78 7.24
C ARG A 205 5.89 -34.18 8.32
N SER A 206 4.75 -33.53 8.41
CA SER A 206 3.70 -33.87 9.38
C SER A 206 2.84 -35.08 8.97
N ILE A 207 2.90 -35.52 7.73
CA ILE A 207 2.16 -36.69 7.22
C ILE A 207 3.04 -37.96 7.26
N GLY A 208 4.36 -37.82 7.44
CA GLY A 208 5.34 -38.92 7.45
C GLY A 208 5.87 -39.33 8.83
N SER A 209 5.25 -38.87 9.89
CA SER A 209 5.46 -39.27 11.28
C SER A 209 4.14 -39.78 11.87
#